data_80b6dad2634c5147df42f56e6a993455
#
_entry.id   80b6dad2634c5147df42f56e6a993455
#
_cell.length_a   1.000
_cell.length_b   1.000
_cell.length_c   1.000
_cell.angle_alpha   90.00
_cell.angle_beta   90.00
_cell.angle_gamma   90.00
#
_symmetry.space_group_name_H-M   'P 1'
#
loop_
_entity.id
_entity.type
_entity.pdbx_description
1 polymer ?
#
loop_
_entity_poly.entity_id
_entity_poly.type
_entity_poly.pdbx_seq_one_letter_code
_entity_poly.pdbx_strand_id
1 'polypeptide(L)'
;MTTDKAQTSAVVLLAEDDEINQQIVKHLLSDFPFIELVIAGDGKVALEAAISQRFDLMIFDRHMPLISGDRVIRHLKAARTINMSTPMIQFTADADRATTLPGIGDQADAVIPKPIQSDLFRSTVLRLLGR
;
A
#
# COMPACT_ATOMS: atom_id res chain seq x y z
N MET A 1 -14.44 24.95 -12.12
CA MET A 1 -14.01 24.47 -12.00
C MET A 1 -13.78 23.45 -12.24
N THR A 2 -13.91 23.06 -12.72
CA THR A 2 -13.65 22.13 -12.96
C THR A 2 -12.62 21.47 -12.78
N THR A 3 -12.01 21.66 -12.75
CA THR A 3 -10.85 21.24 -12.37
C THR A 3 -10.91 20.14 -11.48
N ASP A 4 -11.88 19.95 -10.93
CA ASP A 4 -11.92 19.30 -9.78
C ASP A 4 -11.61 17.88 -9.80
N LYS A 5 -11.97 17.15 -10.81
CA LYS A 5 -11.68 15.77 -10.85
C LYS A 5 -10.25 15.50 -11.00
N ALA A 6 -9.59 16.24 -11.83
CA ALA A 6 -8.19 16.07 -12.03
C ALA A 6 -7.42 16.39 -10.80
N GLN A 7 -8.02 17.18 -9.93
CA GLN A 7 -7.34 17.61 -8.73
C GLN A 7 -7.83 16.89 -7.49
N THR A 8 -8.75 15.94 -7.64
CA THR A 8 -9.19 15.17 -6.51
C THR A 8 -8.01 14.37 -5.97
N SER A 9 -7.69 14.59 -4.73
CA SER A 9 -6.59 13.90 -4.08
C SER A 9 -6.89 12.43 -3.88
N ALA A 10 -5.87 11.63 -3.98
CA ALA A 10 -5.92 10.23 -3.60
C ALA A 10 -5.03 10.06 -2.37
N VAL A 11 -5.59 9.57 -1.29
CA VAL A 11 -4.84 9.38 -0.06
C VAL A 11 -4.32 7.95 -0.02
N VAL A 12 -3.01 7.80 0.08
CA VAL A 12 -2.35 6.51 0.03
C VAL A 12 -1.61 6.27 1.34
N LEU A 13 -1.86 5.13 1.96
CA LEU A 13 -1.13 4.72 3.17
C LEU A 13 0.07 3.89 2.75
N LEU A 14 1.24 4.21 3.28
CA LEU A 14 2.44 3.40 3.14
C LEU A 14 2.87 2.93 4.51
N ALA A 15 2.85 1.63 4.72
CA ALA A 15 3.35 1.01 5.95
C ALA A 15 4.73 0.44 5.65
N GLU A 16 5.76 1.07 6.16
CA GLU A 16 7.15 0.73 5.88
C GLU A 16 8.01 1.23 7.03
N ASP A 17 8.80 0.35 7.64
CA ASP A 17 9.60 0.73 8.79
C ASP A 17 10.99 1.28 8.42
N ASP A 18 11.46 1.03 7.21
CA ASP A 18 12.79 1.46 6.77
C ASP A 18 12.69 2.84 6.12
N GLU A 19 13.40 3.81 6.66
CA GLU A 19 13.35 5.18 6.15
C GLU A 19 13.85 5.29 4.72
N ILE A 20 14.81 4.47 4.33
CA ILE A 20 15.31 4.49 2.96
C ILE A 20 14.22 4.06 2.01
N ASN A 21 13.51 2.98 2.33
CA ASN A 21 12.40 2.53 1.49
C ASN A 21 11.26 3.55 1.47
N GLN A 22 11.01 4.22 2.59
CA GLN A 22 10.02 5.30 2.63
C GLN A 22 10.39 6.40 1.63
N GLN A 23 11.66 6.79 1.58
CA GLN A 23 12.11 7.83 0.66
C GLN A 23 12.03 7.38 -0.79
N ILE A 24 12.31 6.11 -1.06
CA ILE A 24 12.19 5.57 -2.40
C ILE A 24 10.74 5.68 -2.89
N VAL A 25 9.79 5.27 -2.07
CA VAL A 25 8.38 5.33 -2.45
C VAL A 25 7.93 6.79 -2.63
N LYS A 26 8.35 7.67 -1.71
CA LYS A 26 8.02 9.09 -1.84
C LYS A 26 8.51 9.64 -3.17
N HIS A 27 9.75 9.30 -3.54
CA HIS A 27 10.32 9.77 -4.79
C HIS A 27 9.56 9.22 -6.00
N LEU A 28 9.23 7.93 -5.97
CA LEU A 28 8.52 7.31 -7.07
C LEU A 28 7.13 7.90 -7.27
N LEU A 29 6.49 8.32 -6.20
CA LEU A 29 5.16 8.90 -6.28
C LEU A 29 5.15 10.40 -6.44
N SER A 30 6.32 11.03 -6.43
CA SER A 30 6.42 12.48 -6.55
C SER A 30 5.97 13.00 -7.92
N ASP A 31 5.91 12.13 -8.91
CA ASP A 31 5.40 12.51 -10.24
C ASP A 31 3.88 12.63 -10.26
N PHE A 32 3.21 12.23 -9.19
CA PHE A 32 1.76 12.26 -9.13
C PHE A 32 1.31 13.21 -8.03
N PRO A 33 1.21 14.52 -8.34
CA PRO A 33 0.89 15.50 -7.30
C PRO A 33 -0.48 15.33 -6.68
N PHE A 34 -1.37 14.56 -7.29
CA PHE A 34 -2.68 14.29 -6.70
C PHE A 34 -2.61 13.26 -5.56
N ILE A 35 -1.47 12.61 -5.35
CA ILE A 35 -1.34 11.62 -4.28
C ILE A 35 -0.85 12.29 -3.00
N GLU A 36 -1.62 12.07 -1.94
CA GLU A 36 -1.22 12.47 -0.60
C GLU A 36 -0.77 11.21 0.13
N LEU A 37 0.49 11.14 0.51
CA LEU A 37 1.07 9.95 1.12
C LEU A 37 1.10 10.07 2.63
N VAL A 38 0.53 9.07 3.31
CA VAL A 38 0.57 8.96 4.77
C VAL A 38 1.47 7.78 5.10
N ILE A 39 2.49 8.00 5.92
CA ILE A 39 3.46 6.95 6.24
C ILE A 39 3.27 6.46 7.66
N ALA A 40 3.18 5.14 7.80
CA ALA A 40 3.16 4.46 9.09
C ALA A 40 4.45 3.67 9.23
N GLY A 41 5.15 3.84 10.35
CA GLY A 41 6.47 3.27 10.53
C GLY A 41 6.48 1.84 11.04
N ASP A 42 5.34 1.27 11.38
CA ASP A 42 5.26 -0.12 11.79
C ASP A 42 3.83 -0.64 11.58
N GLY A 43 3.65 -1.93 11.80
CA GLY A 43 2.37 -2.57 11.54
C GLY A 43 1.26 -2.14 12.47
N LYS A 44 1.59 -1.78 13.70
CA LYS A 44 0.58 -1.33 14.65
C LYS A 44 0.03 0.04 14.26
N VAL A 45 0.93 0.97 13.93
CA VAL A 45 0.53 2.30 13.47
C VAL A 45 -0.27 2.19 12.18
N ALA A 46 0.16 1.30 11.28
CA ALA A 46 -0.54 1.10 10.02
C ALA A 46 -1.96 0.59 10.26
N LEU A 47 -2.12 -0.38 11.14
CA LEU A 47 -3.43 -0.93 11.43
C LEU A 47 -4.34 0.13 12.06
N GLU A 48 -3.82 0.91 12.99
CA GLU A 48 -4.57 1.98 13.63
C GLU A 48 -5.03 3.02 12.61
N ALA A 49 -4.13 3.40 11.70
CA ALA A 49 -4.49 4.35 10.65
C ALA A 49 -5.58 3.78 9.74
N ALA A 50 -5.46 2.51 9.39
CA ALA A 50 -6.39 1.88 8.46
C ALA A 50 -7.78 1.67 9.04
N ILE A 51 -7.91 1.66 10.37
CA ILE A 51 -9.23 1.54 10.98
C ILE A 51 -9.86 2.91 11.23
N SER A 52 -9.07 3.96 11.29
CA SER A 52 -9.57 5.28 11.67
C SER A 52 -9.70 6.27 10.53
N GLN A 53 -9.09 5.99 9.38
CA GLN A 53 -9.09 6.92 8.25
C GLN A 53 -9.30 6.15 6.96
N ARG A 54 -10.06 6.71 6.04
CA ARG A 54 -10.27 6.10 4.74
C ARG A 54 -9.09 6.41 3.81
N PHE A 55 -8.64 5.38 3.10
CA PHE A 55 -7.58 5.51 2.10
C PHE A 55 -8.08 5.05 0.74
N ASP A 56 -7.48 5.57 -0.32
CA ASP A 56 -7.79 5.15 -1.68
C ASP A 56 -6.91 3.97 -2.10
N LEU A 57 -5.78 3.79 -1.44
CA LEU A 57 -4.86 2.68 -1.68
C LEU A 57 -4.03 2.50 -0.43
N MET A 58 -3.72 1.27 -0.08
CA MET A 58 -2.84 0.98 1.05
C MET A 58 -1.71 0.08 0.58
N ILE A 59 -0.47 0.40 1.01
CA ILE A 59 0.73 -0.33 0.64
C ILE A 59 1.40 -0.81 1.92
N PHE A 60 1.68 -2.10 2.00
CA PHE A 60 2.26 -2.70 3.19
C PHE A 60 3.53 -3.46 2.85
N ASP A 61 4.62 -3.14 3.56
CA ASP A 61 5.79 -3.99 3.53
C ASP A 61 5.47 -5.25 4.33
N ARG A 62 5.87 -6.39 3.84
CA ARG A 62 5.59 -7.65 4.52
C ARG A 62 6.29 -7.73 5.88
N HIS A 63 7.54 -7.29 5.94
CA HIS A 63 8.33 -7.41 7.16
C HIS A 63 8.37 -6.09 7.91
N MET A 64 7.63 -6.01 9.00
CA MET A 64 7.60 -4.84 9.86
C MET A 64 7.56 -5.27 11.32
N PRO A 65 8.07 -4.42 12.23
CA PRO A 65 7.95 -4.70 13.66
C PRO A 65 6.50 -4.71 14.12
N LEU A 66 6.25 -5.41 15.20
CA LEU A 66 4.99 -5.51 15.90
C LEU A 66 3.97 -6.35 15.16
N ILE A 67 3.55 -5.94 13.98
CA ILE A 67 2.61 -6.72 13.17
C ILE A 67 3.13 -6.70 11.74
N SER A 68 3.31 -7.88 11.14
CA SER A 68 3.78 -7.97 9.77
C SER A 68 2.71 -7.49 8.78
N GLY A 69 3.15 -7.06 7.60
CA GLY A 69 2.24 -6.51 6.59
C GLY A 69 1.18 -7.50 6.15
N ASP A 70 1.55 -8.76 5.96
CA ASP A 70 0.58 -9.78 5.55
C ASP A 70 -0.48 -10.00 6.63
N ARG A 71 -0.12 -9.84 7.89
CA ARG A 71 -1.09 -9.97 8.98
C ARG A 71 -2.01 -8.77 9.05
N VAL A 72 -1.49 -7.58 8.80
CA VAL A 72 -2.33 -6.38 8.74
C VAL A 72 -3.35 -6.52 7.62
N ILE A 73 -2.90 -6.93 6.44
CA ILE A 73 -3.78 -7.12 5.29
C ILE A 73 -4.87 -8.14 5.61
N ARG A 74 -4.47 -9.27 6.19
CA ARG A 74 -5.41 -10.32 6.53
C ARG A 74 -6.48 -9.83 7.51
N HIS A 75 -6.03 -9.08 8.51
CA HIS A 75 -6.94 -8.52 9.50
C HIS A 75 -7.94 -7.56 8.84
N LEU A 76 -7.45 -6.68 7.98
CA LEU A 76 -8.31 -5.70 7.33
C LEU A 76 -9.29 -6.34 6.35
N LYS A 77 -8.90 -7.42 5.70
CA LYS A 77 -9.80 -8.12 4.79
C LYS A 77 -10.86 -8.92 5.54
N ALA A 78 -10.57 -9.39 6.74
CA ALA A 78 -11.50 -10.17 7.53
C ALA A 78 -12.48 -9.31 8.32
N ALA A 79 -12.07 -8.11 8.70
CA ALA A 79 -12.88 -7.23 9.54
C ALA A 79 -13.68 -6.27 8.68
N ARG A 80 -14.82 -5.82 9.21
CA ARG A 80 -15.62 -4.81 8.54
C ARG A 80 -15.11 -3.44 8.96
N THR A 81 -14.12 -2.95 8.24
CA THR A 81 -13.55 -1.64 8.52
C THR A 81 -13.90 -0.67 7.41
N ILE A 82 -13.59 0.61 7.64
CA ILE A 82 -13.81 1.66 6.66
C ILE A 82 -13.04 1.37 5.36
N ASN A 83 -11.97 0.57 5.44
CA ASN A 83 -11.12 0.27 4.29
C ASN A 83 -11.28 -1.16 3.77
N MET A 84 -12.38 -1.83 4.06
CA MET A 84 -12.54 -3.24 3.66
C MET A 84 -12.51 -3.42 2.14
N SER A 85 -12.89 -2.39 1.37
CA SER A 85 -12.87 -2.47 -0.09
C SER A 85 -11.71 -1.70 -0.71
N THR A 86 -10.84 -1.13 0.10
CA THR A 86 -9.70 -0.37 -0.42
C THR A 86 -8.67 -1.32 -1.00
N PRO A 87 -8.16 -1.05 -2.22
CA PRO A 87 -7.12 -1.92 -2.78
C PRO A 87 -5.85 -1.88 -1.97
N MET A 88 -5.13 -2.99 -1.96
CA MET A 88 -3.92 -3.15 -1.16
C MET A 88 -2.79 -3.73 -1.99
N ILE A 89 -1.59 -3.18 -1.81
CA ILE A 89 -0.36 -3.67 -2.40
C ILE A 89 0.51 -4.21 -1.27
N GLN A 90 1.17 -5.34 -1.50
CA GLN A 90 2.14 -5.88 -0.57
C GLN A 90 3.52 -5.88 -1.21
N PHE A 91 4.52 -5.32 -0.52
CA PHE A 91 5.91 -5.47 -0.93
C PHE A 91 6.47 -6.74 -0.30
N THR A 92 7.26 -7.48 -1.03
CA THR A 92 7.91 -8.68 -0.51
C THR A 92 9.30 -8.86 -1.10
N ALA A 93 10.23 -9.31 -0.27
CA ALA A 93 11.56 -9.68 -0.74
C ALA A 93 11.55 -11.07 -1.36
N ASP A 94 10.47 -11.82 -1.19
CA ASP A 94 10.37 -13.20 -1.67
C ASP A 94 9.19 -13.29 -2.64
N ALA A 95 9.39 -12.74 -3.83
CA ALA A 95 8.35 -12.67 -4.84
C ALA A 95 7.87 -14.04 -5.31
N ASP A 96 8.80 -14.98 -5.47
CA ASP A 96 8.44 -16.31 -5.94
C ASP A 96 7.51 -16.99 -4.95
N ARG A 97 7.84 -16.87 -3.68
CA ARG A 97 7.05 -17.48 -2.64
C ARG A 97 5.69 -16.84 -2.55
N ALA A 98 5.64 -15.52 -2.66
CA ALA A 98 4.38 -14.79 -2.57
C ALA A 98 3.44 -15.16 -3.70
N THR A 99 3.99 -15.48 -4.88
CA THR A 99 3.14 -15.80 -6.03
C THR A 99 2.77 -17.28 -6.10
N THR A 100 3.49 -18.14 -5.37
CA THR A 100 3.25 -19.57 -5.48
C THR A 100 2.48 -20.17 -4.31
N LEU A 101 2.42 -19.49 -3.18
CA LEU A 101 1.74 -20.02 -2.01
C LEU A 101 0.32 -19.48 -1.94
N PRO A 102 -0.68 -20.38 -1.98
CA PRO A 102 -2.07 -19.94 -1.88
C PRO A 102 -2.31 -19.24 -0.55
N GLY A 103 -3.12 -18.21 -0.57
CA GLY A 103 -3.52 -17.53 0.64
C GLY A 103 -2.58 -16.44 1.09
N ILE A 104 -1.42 -16.32 0.45
CA ILE A 104 -0.50 -15.24 0.81
C ILE A 104 -0.70 -14.07 -0.13
N GLY A 105 -0.63 -14.32 -1.43
CA GLY A 105 -0.80 -13.26 -2.40
C GLY A 105 -2.24 -12.88 -2.64
N ASP A 106 -3.18 -13.77 -2.33
CA ASP A 106 -4.57 -13.49 -2.64
C ASP A 106 -5.22 -12.53 -1.65
N GLN A 107 -4.57 -12.20 -0.55
CA GLN A 107 -5.10 -11.21 0.37
C GLN A 107 -4.87 -9.80 -0.18
N ALA A 108 -3.76 -9.56 -0.84
CA ALA A 108 -3.47 -8.27 -1.44
C ALA A 108 -3.93 -8.26 -2.90
N ASP A 109 -4.26 -7.07 -3.39
CA ASP A 109 -4.67 -6.92 -4.78
C ASP A 109 -3.48 -6.94 -5.74
N ALA A 110 -2.30 -6.67 -5.24
CA ALA A 110 -1.06 -6.80 -6.01
C ALA A 110 0.09 -7.07 -5.07
N VAL A 111 1.08 -7.83 -5.55
CA VAL A 111 2.30 -8.12 -4.80
C VAL A 111 3.47 -7.60 -5.64
N ILE A 112 4.31 -6.76 -5.05
CA ILE A 112 5.43 -6.16 -5.74
C ILE A 112 6.72 -6.60 -5.06
N PRO A 113 7.64 -7.19 -5.84
CA PRO A 113 8.90 -7.66 -5.25
C PRO A 113 9.86 -6.51 -4.96
N LYS A 114 10.73 -6.71 -3.99
CA LYS A 114 11.85 -5.83 -3.72
C LYS A 114 13.09 -6.42 -4.36
N PRO A 115 13.97 -5.61 -4.91
CA PRO A 115 13.93 -4.15 -4.95
C PRO A 115 12.82 -3.65 -5.88
N ILE A 116 12.26 -2.50 -5.52
CA ILE A 116 11.10 -1.96 -6.22
C ILE A 116 11.50 -1.48 -7.61
N GLN A 117 10.85 -2.02 -8.63
CA GLN A 117 11.07 -1.60 -10.01
C GLN A 117 10.09 -0.46 -10.29
N SER A 118 10.63 0.69 -10.68
CA SER A 118 9.86 1.93 -10.68
C SER A 118 8.65 1.91 -11.61
N ASP A 119 8.81 1.38 -12.84
CA ASP A 119 7.69 1.40 -13.78
C ASP A 119 6.57 0.46 -13.35
N LEU A 120 6.92 -0.70 -12.86
CA LEU A 120 5.93 -1.66 -12.36
C LEU A 120 5.18 -1.06 -11.17
N PHE A 121 5.90 -0.42 -10.26
CA PHE A 121 5.28 0.17 -9.09
C PHE A 121 4.32 1.28 -9.47
N ARG A 122 4.79 2.23 -10.28
CA ARG A 122 3.95 3.36 -10.68
C ARG A 122 2.70 2.91 -11.45
N SER A 123 2.87 1.98 -12.39
CA SER A 123 1.73 1.52 -13.17
C SER A 123 0.72 0.76 -12.30
N THR A 124 1.20 0.00 -11.33
CA THR A 124 0.32 -0.72 -10.40
C THR A 124 -0.46 0.25 -9.54
N VAL A 125 0.20 1.28 -9.02
CA VAL A 125 -0.46 2.30 -8.20
C VAL A 125 -1.56 2.99 -9.01
N LEU A 126 -1.25 3.43 -10.22
CA LEU A 126 -2.23 4.12 -11.04
C LEU A 126 -3.41 3.20 -11.38
N ARG A 127 -3.12 1.96 -11.72
CA ARG A 127 -4.18 1.00 -12.06
C ARG A 127 -5.13 0.80 -10.88
N LEU A 128 -4.58 0.61 -9.68
CA LEU A 128 -5.41 0.36 -8.51
C LEU A 128 -6.16 1.61 -8.05
N LEU A 129 -5.64 2.79 -8.36
CA LEU A 129 -6.34 4.03 -8.07
C LEU A 129 -7.36 4.38 -9.16
N GLY A 130 -7.43 3.59 -10.23
CA GLY A 130 -8.37 3.87 -11.31
C GLY A 130 -7.94 5.01 -12.20
N ARG A 131 -6.64 5.23 -12.28
CA ARG A 131 -6.11 6.35 -13.06
C ARG A 131 -5.24 5.88 -14.24
#